data_dcefb52d17b0cd08eb834cf7521aba47
#
_entry.id   dcefb52d17b0cd08eb834cf7521aba47
#
_cell.length_a   1.000
_cell.length_b   1.000
_cell.length_c   1.000
_cell.angle_alpha   90.00
_cell.angle_beta   90.00
_cell.angle_gamma   90.00
#
_symmetry.space_group_name_H-M   'P 1'
#
loop_
_entity.id
_entity.type
_entity.pdbx_description
1 polymer ?
#
loop_
_entity_poly.entity_id
_entity_poly.type
_entity_poly.pdbx_seq_one_letter_code
_entity_poly.pdbx_strand_id
1 'polypeptide(L)'
;FGNMSLQDTAQHVMLEGQYGFYNEKSEYAFATDSARFLEFSQGDTLFLHGDTLKMTTVDSLYREVKAYYGVRFYRTYMQGVCDSMQFNTRDSILYMYTDPIVWNEQYQIYGDTILIFMNDSSIDFAHVKQFAFAIQQIDSTAFNQLKGNDLKAYFEGQVVNQIDVSGNAESIFFPLEKDGSMVGMNETKSGFLTIWLKANKLDKLKIWPTPTGTMTPIPDLKPDQKYLKDFYWFDYIRPKDKDDIYQVVKRKAQDAPKRSNKFVH
;
A
#
# COMPACT_ATOMS: atom_id res chain seq x y z
N PHE A 1 -28.46 -6.50 20.76
CA PHE A 1 -27.26 -7.04 21.40
C PHE A 1 -26.93 -8.39 20.76
N GLY A 2 -25.88 -8.44 19.97
CA GLY A 2 -25.37 -9.63 19.29
C GLY A 2 -25.46 -9.52 17.78
N ASN A 3 -24.33 -9.69 17.11
CA ASN A 3 -24.11 -9.75 15.67
C ASN A 3 -24.96 -8.77 14.83
N MET A 4 -24.46 -7.56 14.69
CA MET A 4 -25.00 -6.60 13.73
C MET A 4 -24.54 -6.99 12.32
N SER A 5 -25.46 -6.98 11.36
CA SER A 5 -25.16 -7.06 9.92
C SER A 5 -26.03 -6.04 9.19
N LEU A 6 -25.39 -5.13 8.47
CA LEU A 6 -26.04 -4.13 7.62
C LEU A 6 -25.55 -4.32 6.19
N GLN A 7 -26.45 -4.69 5.28
CA GLN A 7 -26.14 -4.92 3.89
C GLN A 7 -26.82 -3.86 3.00
N ASP A 8 -26.03 -3.27 2.11
CA ASP A 8 -26.50 -2.44 1.00
C ASP A 8 -26.26 -3.20 -0.31
N THR A 9 -27.33 -3.79 -0.83
CA THR A 9 -27.28 -4.60 -2.06
C THR A 9 -27.05 -3.74 -3.32
N ALA A 10 -27.51 -2.49 -3.30
CA ALA A 10 -27.32 -1.57 -4.42
C ALA A 10 -25.87 -1.12 -4.57
N GLN A 11 -25.15 -1.00 -3.46
CA GLN A 11 -23.74 -0.62 -3.44
C GLN A 11 -22.80 -1.82 -3.30
N HIS A 12 -23.33 -3.03 -3.20
CA HIS A 12 -22.56 -4.26 -3.00
C HIS A 12 -21.61 -4.21 -1.80
N VAL A 13 -22.08 -3.68 -0.66
CA VAL A 13 -21.29 -3.60 0.56
C VAL A 13 -22.05 -4.20 1.75
N MET A 14 -21.28 -4.66 2.75
CA MET A 14 -21.80 -5.19 4.00
C MET A 14 -20.93 -4.71 5.17
N LEU A 15 -21.56 -4.26 6.24
CA LEU A 15 -20.92 -3.91 7.51
C LEU A 15 -21.38 -4.86 8.60
N GLU A 16 -20.47 -5.53 9.26
CA GLU A 16 -20.74 -6.50 10.31
C GLU A 16 -19.93 -6.19 11.59
N GLY A 17 -20.44 -6.66 12.74
CA GLY A 17 -19.73 -6.58 14.02
C GLY A 17 -20.55 -7.22 15.13
N GLN A 18 -19.92 -7.54 16.26
CA GLN A 18 -20.65 -8.05 17.42
C GLN A 18 -21.48 -6.95 18.08
N TYR A 19 -21.05 -5.70 17.98
CA TYR A 19 -21.80 -4.54 18.40
C TYR A 19 -21.83 -3.49 17.29
N GLY A 20 -22.97 -2.82 17.12
CA GLY A 20 -23.10 -1.76 16.13
C GLY A 20 -24.41 -1.01 16.27
N PHE A 21 -24.51 0.07 15.51
CA PHE A 21 -25.65 0.97 15.50
C PHE A 21 -25.89 1.47 14.07
N TYR A 22 -27.16 1.58 13.69
CA TYR A 22 -27.58 2.20 12.45
C TYR A 22 -28.69 3.22 12.73
N ASN A 23 -28.57 4.39 12.13
CA ASN A 23 -29.59 5.42 12.15
C ASN A 23 -30.01 5.77 10.72
N GLU A 24 -31.22 5.37 10.36
CA GLU A 24 -31.78 5.53 9.02
C GLU A 24 -31.92 7.02 8.63
N LYS A 25 -32.29 7.91 9.58
CA LYS A 25 -32.49 9.33 9.28
C LYS A 25 -31.21 10.08 8.94
N SER A 26 -30.10 9.72 9.58
CA SER A 26 -28.79 10.33 9.33
C SER A 26 -27.93 9.47 8.42
N GLU A 27 -28.41 8.31 8.00
CA GLU A 27 -27.66 7.31 7.22
C GLU A 27 -26.26 7.07 7.82
N TYR A 28 -26.23 6.98 9.15
CA TYR A 28 -25.01 6.72 9.90
C TYR A 28 -24.99 5.30 10.45
N ALA A 29 -23.91 4.60 10.21
CA ALA A 29 -23.67 3.27 10.78
C ALA A 29 -22.31 3.22 11.45
N PHE A 30 -22.19 2.46 12.52
CA PHE A 30 -20.89 2.00 13.01
C PHE A 30 -20.97 0.55 13.47
N ALA A 31 -19.82 -0.12 13.44
CA ALA A 31 -19.64 -1.46 13.98
C ALA A 31 -18.32 -1.53 14.73
N THR A 32 -18.28 -2.31 15.81
CA THR A 32 -17.10 -2.62 16.61
C THR A 32 -17.17 -4.06 17.11
N ASP A 33 -16.15 -4.50 17.85
CA ASP A 33 -16.01 -5.88 18.32
C ASP A 33 -16.05 -6.88 17.16
N SER A 34 -14.89 -7.16 16.60
CA SER A 34 -14.72 -7.96 15.38
C SER A 34 -15.39 -7.32 14.16
N ALA A 35 -15.39 -6.00 14.09
CA ALA A 35 -16.00 -5.28 12.99
C ALA A 35 -15.36 -5.65 11.64
N ARG A 36 -16.19 -5.86 10.62
CA ARG A 36 -15.77 -6.20 9.27
C ARG A 36 -16.61 -5.44 8.25
N PHE A 37 -15.93 -4.89 7.25
CA PHE A 37 -16.56 -4.34 6.06
C PHE A 37 -16.21 -5.23 4.87
N LEU A 38 -17.20 -5.52 4.04
CA LEU A 38 -17.04 -6.26 2.80
C LEU A 38 -17.49 -5.39 1.63
N GLU A 39 -16.73 -5.44 0.54
CA GLU A 39 -17.11 -4.86 -0.75
C GLU A 39 -16.97 -5.96 -1.82
N PHE A 40 -18.05 -6.23 -2.57
CA PHE A 40 -18.16 -7.37 -3.48
C PHE A 40 -18.67 -6.99 -4.88
N SER A 41 -18.45 -5.74 -5.30
CA SER A 41 -18.88 -5.24 -6.62
C SER A 41 -18.07 -5.79 -7.80
N GLN A 42 -16.83 -6.22 -7.57
CA GLN A 42 -15.84 -6.48 -8.63
C GLN A 42 -15.49 -7.97 -8.82
N GLY A 43 -16.34 -8.89 -8.36
CA GLY A 43 -16.12 -10.34 -8.51
C GLY A 43 -15.06 -10.93 -7.57
N ASP A 44 -14.23 -10.08 -6.90
CA ASP A 44 -13.32 -10.45 -5.83
C ASP A 44 -13.62 -9.58 -4.60
N THR A 45 -13.95 -10.21 -3.48
CA THR A 45 -14.41 -9.52 -2.28
C THR A 45 -13.24 -8.87 -1.52
N LEU A 46 -13.36 -7.58 -1.21
CA LEU A 46 -12.53 -6.92 -0.23
C LEU A 46 -13.06 -7.22 1.17
N PHE A 47 -12.21 -7.72 2.04
CA PHE A 47 -12.44 -7.90 3.47
C PHE A 47 -11.60 -6.89 4.23
N LEU A 48 -12.24 -6.02 5.00
CA LEU A 48 -11.58 -4.97 5.79
C LEU A 48 -11.97 -5.12 7.25
N HIS A 49 -11.00 -5.08 8.13
CA HIS A 49 -11.17 -5.06 9.59
C HIS A 49 -10.50 -3.82 10.20
N GLY A 50 -11.04 -3.36 11.29
CA GLY A 50 -10.50 -2.35 12.20
C GLY A 50 -11.26 -2.43 13.52
N ASP A 51 -10.72 -1.90 14.60
CA ASP A 51 -11.40 -1.90 15.90
C ASP A 51 -12.78 -1.25 15.81
N THR A 52 -12.90 -0.18 15.03
CA THR A 52 -14.17 0.50 14.78
C THR A 52 -14.29 0.88 13.31
N LEU A 53 -15.39 0.50 12.70
CA LEU A 53 -15.77 0.89 11.33
C LEU A 53 -16.95 1.84 11.39
N LYS A 54 -16.89 2.92 10.63
CA LYS A 54 -17.98 3.92 10.51
C LYS A 54 -18.31 4.16 9.05
N MET A 55 -19.58 4.30 8.77
CA MET A 55 -20.10 4.69 7.47
C MET A 55 -21.09 5.84 7.66
N THR A 56 -20.97 6.88 6.88
CA THR A 56 -21.80 8.08 6.97
C THR A 56 -22.13 8.58 5.57
N THR A 57 -23.40 8.88 5.31
CA THR A 57 -23.78 9.67 4.15
C THR A 57 -23.70 11.15 4.53
N VAL A 58 -22.95 11.94 3.77
CA VAL A 58 -22.75 13.37 4.04
C VAL A 58 -23.62 14.17 3.10
N ASP A 59 -24.53 14.98 3.68
CA ASP A 59 -25.47 15.88 2.98
C ASP A 59 -26.28 15.18 1.86
N SER A 60 -26.54 13.88 1.99
CA SER A 60 -27.17 13.03 0.98
C SER A 60 -26.48 13.04 -0.39
N LEU A 61 -25.21 13.43 -0.43
CA LEU A 61 -24.43 13.62 -1.67
C LEU A 61 -23.37 12.53 -1.87
N TYR A 62 -22.67 12.16 -0.82
CA TYR A 62 -21.58 11.18 -0.91
C TYR A 62 -21.42 10.39 0.40
N ARG A 63 -20.75 9.27 0.31
CA ARG A 63 -20.48 8.40 1.45
C ARG A 63 -19.02 8.50 1.90
N GLU A 64 -18.85 8.43 3.20
CA GLU A 64 -17.56 8.36 3.85
C GLU A 64 -17.49 7.09 4.69
N VAL A 65 -16.47 6.27 4.45
CA VAL A 65 -16.16 5.06 5.22
C VAL A 65 -14.87 5.31 5.97
N LYS A 66 -14.88 5.10 7.28
CA LYS A 66 -13.71 5.25 8.16
C LYS A 66 -13.47 3.96 8.94
N ALA A 67 -12.22 3.54 8.97
CA ALA A 67 -11.74 2.44 9.80
C ALA A 67 -10.70 2.97 10.77
N TYR A 68 -10.84 2.66 12.05
CA TYR A 68 -9.97 3.15 13.11
C TYR A 68 -9.33 2.00 13.84
N TYR A 69 -8.04 2.15 14.05
CA TYR A 69 -7.09 1.36 14.80
C TYR A 69 -6.92 -0.08 14.30
N GLY A 70 -5.67 -0.39 14.01
CA GLY A 70 -5.29 -1.73 13.63
C GLY A 70 -5.91 -2.21 12.32
N VAL A 71 -6.08 -1.31 11.36
CA VAL A 71 -6.75 -1.61 10.09
C VAL A 71 -5.95 -2.63 9.31
N ARG A 72 -6.64 -3.68 8.88
CA ARG A 72 -6.11 -4.75 8.03
C ARG A 72 -7.13 -5.09 6.96
N PHE A 73 -6.67 -5.25 5.71
CA PHE A 73 -7.56 -5.67 4.64
C PHE A 73 -6.93 -6.75 3.77
N TYR A 74 -7.80 -7.55 3.19
CA TYR A 74 -7.48 -8.63 2.28
C TYR A 74 -8.40 -8.59 1.06
N ARG A 75 -7.80 -8.64 -0.11
CA ARG A 75 -8.36 -9.00 -1.40
C ARG A 75 -7.34 -9.92 -2.08
N THR A 76 -7.74 -10.82 -2.96
CA THR A 76 -6.85 -11.84 -3.55
C THR A 76 -5.54 -11.25 -4.07
N TYR A 77 -5.61 -10.14 -4.77
CA TYR A 77 -4.42 -9.51 -5.38
C TYR A 77 -3.82 -8.35 -4.58
N MET A 78 -4.49 -7.89 -3.53
CA MET A 78 -4.04 -6.73 -2.76
C MET A 78 -4.35 -6.90 -1.28
N GLN A 79 -3.34 -6.73 -0.45
CA GLN A 79 -3.47 -6.74 1.01
C GLN A 79 -2.85 -5.47 1.57
N GLY A 80 -3.29 -5.08 2.75
CA GLY A 80 -2.69 -3.93 3.40
C GLY A 80 -2.97 -3.84 4.89
N VAL A 81 -2.15 -3.03 5.53
CA VAL A 81 -2.29 -2.68 6.96
C VAL A 81 -1.97 -1.20 7.15
N CYS A 82 -2.66 -0.57 8.10
CA CYS A 82 -2.37 0.78 8.58
C CYS A 82 -2.99 0.98 9.96
N ASP A 83 -2.76 2.12 10.59
CA ASP A 83 -3.47 2.44 11.83
C ASP A 83 -4.93 2.82 11.55
N SER A 84 -5.14 3.73 10.61
CA SER A 84 -6.47 4.24 10.27
C SER A 84 -6.62 4.43 8.76
N MET A 85 -7.86 4.31 8.28
CA MET A 85 -8.19 4.42 6.87
C MET A 85 -9.46 5.24 6.69
N GLN A 86 -9.53 5.99 5.60
CA GLN A 86 -10.73 6.72 5.18
C GLN A 86 -10.91 6.59 3.68
N PHE A 87 -12.12 6.29 3.26
CA PHE A 87 -12.54 6.33 1.87
C PHE A 87 -13.70 7.32 1.71
N ASN A 88 -13.66 8.11 0.66
CA ASN A 88 -14.68 9.11 0.35
C ASN A 88 -15.12 8.93 -1.11
N THR A 89 -16.42 8.70 -1.32
CA THR A 89 -16.97 8.47 -2.67
C THR A 89 -17.07 9.75 -3.52
N ARG A 90 -16.90 10.93 -2.92
CA ARG A 90 -16.94 12.22 -3.64
C ARG A 90 -15.71 12.43 -4.50
N ASP A 91 -14.53 12.17 -3.94
CA ASP A 91 -13.25 12.34 -4.61
C ASP A 91 -12.61 11.01 -5.02
N SER A 92 -13.26 9.90 -4.64
CA SER A 92 -12.79 8.53 -4.90
C SER A 92 -11.35 8.28 -4.44
N ILE A 93 -10.98 8.87 -3.30
CA ILE A 93 -9.66 8.69 -2.71
C ILE A 93 -9.73 7.83 -1.46
N LEU A 94 -8.91 6.80 -1.43
CA LEU A 94 -8.62 6.01 -0.23
C LEU A 94 -7.38 6.58 0.46
N TYR A 95 -7.53 7.00 1.70
CA TYR A 95 -6.46 7.50 2.55
C TYR A 95 -6.08 6.43 3.57
N MET A 96 -4.80 6.10 3.65
CA MET A 96 -4.23 5.19 4.65
C MET A 96 -3.21 5.97 5.48
N TYR A 97 -3.42 6.03 6.78
CA TYR A 97 -2.64 6.85 7.71
C TYR A 97 -1.79 5.99 8.64
N THR A 98 -0.67 6.56 9.06
CA THR A 98 0.21 6.04 10.10
C THR A 98 0.79 4.67 9.74
N ASP A 99 1.95 4.73 9.09
CA ASP A 99 2.73 3.56 8.69
C ASP A 99 1.99 2.56 7.80
N PRO A 100 1.26 3.01 6.76
CA PRO A 100 0.60 2.09 5.85
C PRO A 100 1.60 1.21 5.10
N ILE A 101 1.20 -0.04 4.89
CA ILE A 101 1.87 -0.98 4.00
C ILE A 101 0.82 -1.60 3.09
N VAL A 102 1.12 -1.67 1.80
CA VAL A 102 0.28 -2.35 0.81
C VAL A 102 1.14 -3.36 0.06
N TRP A 103 0.59 -4.54 -0.17
CA TRP A 103 1.17 -5.60 -0.97
C TRP A 103 0.29 -5.91 -2.18
N ASN A 104 0.95 -6.18 -3.29
CA ASN A 104 0.34 -6.73 -4.49
C ASN A 104 1.31 -7.77 -5.04
N GLU A 105 0.94 -9.05 -5.00
CA GLU A 105 1.82 -10.17 -5.39
C GLU A 105 3.20 -10.08 -4.73
N GLN A 106 4.28 -9.91 -5.51
CA GLN A 106 5.66 -9.75 -5.05
C GLN A 106 6.06 -8.30 -4.73
N TYR A 107 5.13 -7.36 -4.84
CA TYR A 107 5.40 -5.95 -4.57
C TYR A 107 4.94 -5.55 -3.16
N GLN A 108 5.69 -4.67 -2.55
CA GLN A 108 5.36 -4.02 -1.28
C GLN A 108 5.65 -2.52 -1.39
N ILE A 109 4.71 -1.69 -0.96
CA ILE A 109 4.91 -0.26 -0.81
C ILE A 109 4.61 0.17 0.62
N TYR A 110 5.36 1.14 1.15
CA TYR A 110 5.11 1.75 2.44
C TYR A 110 5.64 3.18 2.52
N GLY A 111 5.14 3.92 3.47
CA GLY A 111 5.52 5.31 3.74
C GLY A 111 4.78 5.85 4.95
N ASP A 112 4.70 7.16 5.08
CA ASP A 112 3.99 7.82 6.18
C ASP A 112 2.48 7.83 5.95
N THR A 113 2.09 8.07 4.71
CA THR A 113 0.69 8.08 4.25
C THR A 113 0.64 7.54 2.83
N ILE A 114 -0.35 6.71 2.54
CA ILE A 114 -0.65 6.24 1.18
C ILE A 114 -2.03 6.75 0.79
N LEU A 115 -2.12 7.38 -0.39
CA LEU A 115 -3.37 7.75 -1.04
C LEU A 115 -3.52 6.91 -2.30
N ILE A 116 -4.69 6.29 -2.46
CA ILE A 116 -5.04 5.55 -3.67
C ILE A 116 -6.19 6.29 -4.34
N PHE A 117 -5.93 6.83 -5.52
CA PHE A 117 -6.91 7.53 -6.35
C PHE A 117 -7.56 6.52 -7.27
N MET A 118 -8.89 6.44 -7.22
CA MET A 118 -9.66 5.49 -7.99
C MET A 118 -10.50 6.23 -9.03
N ASN A 119 -10.64 5.62 -10.19
CA ASN A 119 -11.67 5.97 -11.16
C ASN A 119 -12.83 4.97 -11.06
N ASP A 120 -13.85 5.13 -11.91
CA ASP A 120 -15.09 4.32 -11.84
C ASP A 120 -14.85 2.80 -11.94
N SER A 121 -13.72 2.35 -12.44
CA SER A 121 -13.45 0.94 -12.74
C SER A 121 -12.13 0.38 -12.21
N SER A 122 -11.19 1.24 -11.81
CA SER A 122 -9.84 0.79 -11.41
C SER A 122 -9.10 1.83 -10.58
N ILE A 123 -7.88 1.48 -10.14
CA ILE A 123 -6.95 2.43 -9.57
C ILE A 123 -6.38 3.29 -10.71
N ASP A 124 -6.39 4.62 -10.54
CA ASP A 124 -5.74 5.57 -11.43
C ASP A 124 -4.26 5.72 -11.05
N PHE A 125 -4.00 6.13 -9.81
CA PHE A 125 -2.63 6.15 -9.29
C PHE A 125 -2.60 6.00 -7.76
N ALA A 126 -1.49 5.49 -7.25
CA ALA A 126 -1.17 5.48 -5.82
C ALA A 126 -0.09 6.52 -5.53
N HIS A 127 -0.24 7.29 -4.45
CA HIS A 127 0.72 8.27 -3.98
C HIS A 127 1.18 7.92 -2.56
N VAL A 128 2.43 7.52 -2.43
CA VAL A 128 3.09 7.29 -1.14
C VAL A 128 3.79 8.59 -0.76
N LYS A 129 3.39 9.19 0.34
CA LYS A 129 3.92 10.46 0.85
C LYS A 129 4.86 10.21 2.02
N GLN A 130 5.98 10.90 1.99
CA GLN A 130 7.02 10.92 2.99
C GLN A 130 7.58 9.51 3.30
N PHE A 131 8.91 9.40 3.26
CA PHE A 131 9.63 8.13 3.45
C PHE A 131 9.13 7.02 2.50
N ALA A 132 8.76 7.42 1.27
CA ALA A 132 8.22 6.51 0.30
C ALA A 132 9.21 5.41 -0.08
N PHE A 133 8.75 4.16 0.00
CA PHE A 133 9.54 3.00 -0.33
C PHE A 133 8.71 2.00 -1.14
N ALA A 134 9.26 1.50 -2.24
CA ALA A 134 8.69 0.43 -3.03
C ALA A 134 9.70 -0.70 -3.21
N ILE A 135 9.24 -1.93 -3.06
CA ILE A 135 10.06 -3.13 -3.12
C ILE A 135 9.40 -4.12 -4.06
N GLN A 136 10.21 -4.73 -4.91
CA GLN A 136 9.81 -5.91 -5.69
C GLN A 136 10.73 -7.07 -5.28
N GLN A 137 10.17 -8.14 -4.78
CA GLN A 137 10.91 -9.36 -4.51
C GLN A 137 11.23 -10.07 -5.84
N ILE A 138 12.53 -10.30 -6.10
CA ILE A 138 12.99 -11.07 -7.26
C ILE A 138 13.16 -12.54 -6.88
N ASP A 139 13.84 -12.78 -5.76
CA ASP A 139 13.99 -14.09 -5.14
C ASP A 139 14.06 -13.96 -3.60
N SER A 140 14.45 -15.01 -2.90
CA SER A 140 14.55 -15.00 -1.43
C SER A 140 15.61 -14.04 -0.86
N THR A 141 16.53 -13.52 -1.68
CA THR A 141 17.71 -12.75 -1.26
C THR A 141 17.91 -11.44 -2.02
N ALA A 142 17.22 -11.25 -3.14
CA ALA A 142 17.34 -10.10 -4.02
C ALA A 142 16.01 -9.36 -4.16
N PHE A 143 16.07 -8.04 -4.01
CA PHE A 143 14.93 -7.15 -4.06
C PHE A 143 15.26 -5.90 -4.87
N ASN A 144 14.47 -5.61 -5.90
CA ASN A 144 14.48 -4.28 -6.49
C ASN A 144 13.87 -3.29 -5.52
N GLN A 145 14.46 -2.12 -5.38
CA GLN A 145 14.11 -1.15 -4.35
C GLN A 145 14.08 0.25 -4.94
N LEU A 146 13.06 1.00 -4.59
CA LEU A 146 12.92 2.42 -4.90
C LEU A 146 12.61 3.16 -3.61
N LYS A 147 13.31 4.27 -3.37
CA LYS A 147 13.14 5.11 -2.20
C LYS A 147 13.16 6.58 -2.59
N GLY A 148 12.36 7.39 -1.91
CA GLY A 148 12.33 8.84 -2.07
C GLY A 148 11.52 9.52 -0.99
N ASN A 149 11.39 10.85 -1.10
CA ASN A 149 10.46 11.57 -0.24
C ASN A 149 9.01 11.23 -0.60
N ASP A 150 8.72 11.17 -1.90
CA ASP A 150 7.41 10.83 -2.45
C ASP A 150 7.56 9.82 -3.60
N LEU A 151 6.57 8.95 -3.75
CA LEU A 151 6.47 8.01 -4.86
C LEU A 151 5.04 8.02 -5.41
N LYS A 152 4.92 8.12 -6.74
CA LYS A 152 3.64 7.95 -7.43
C LYS A 152 3.74 6.78 -8.39
N ALA A 153 2.79 5.85 -8.30
CA ALA A 153 2.64 4.73 -9.22
C ALA A 153 1.34 4.91 -10.01
N TYR A 154 1.43 5.03 -11.32
CA TYR A 154 0.31 5.19 -12.24
C TYR A 154 -0.07 3.85 -12.83
N PHE A 155 -1.37 3.65 -13.00
CA PHE A 155 -1.93 2.38 -13.47
C PHE A 155 -2.65 2.56 -14.80
N GLU A 156 -2.58 1.53 -15.61
CA GLU A 156 -3.44 1.32 -16.76
C GLU A 156 -4.21 0.01 -16.54
N GLY A 157 -5.48 0.15 -16.17
CA GLY A 157 -6.26 -0.96 -15.65
C GLY A 157 -5.72 -1.43 -14.27
N GLN A 158 -5.21 -2.65 -14.18
CA GLN A 158 -4.63 -3.22 -12.96
C GLN A 158 -3.10 -3.30 -12.98
N VAL A 159 -2.46 -2.75 -14.02
CA VAL A 159 -1.02 -2.86 -14.25
C VAL A 159 -0.34 -1.51 -14.06
N VAL A 160 0.74 -1.48 -13.30
CA VAL A 160 1.57 -0.27 -13.16
C VAL A 160 2.28 0.00 -14.50
N ASN A 161 2.10 1.19 -15.05
CA ASN A 161 2.75 1.62 -16.30
C ASN A 161 3.84 2.67 -16.10
N GLN A 162 3.78 3.46 -14.99
CA GLN A 162 4.79 4.45 -14.66
C GLN A 162 4.98 4.56 -13.14
N ILE A 163 6.22 4.79 -12.72
CA ILE A 163 6.56 5.11 -11.33
C ILE A 163 7.43 6.35 -11.33
N ASP A 164 7.00 7.38 -10.58
CA ASP A 164 7.76 8.59 -10.32
C ASP A 164 8.24 8.61 -8.87
N VAL A 165 9.54 8.77 -8.67
CA VAL A 165 10.15 8.98 -7.36
C VAL A 165 10.71 10.38 -7.30
N SER A 166 10.37 11.13 -6.27
CA SER A 166 10.80 12.52 -6.10
C SER A 166 11.39 12.80 -4.73
N GLY A 167 12.47 13.59 -4.74
CA GLY A 167 13.19 14.01 -3.55
C GLY A 167 14.09 12.91 -2.97
N ASN A 168 15.41 13.05 -3.13
CA ASN A 168 16.40 12.08 -2.69
C ASN A 168 16.11 10.66 -3.22
N ALA A 169 15.87 10.56 -4.53
CA ALA A 169 15.56 9.29 -5.17
C ALA A 169 16.79 8.36 -5.13
N GLU A 170 16.60 7.18 -4.55
CA GLU A 170 17.58 6.10 -4.50
C GLU A 170 16.93 4.83 -5.09
N SER A 171 17.73 4.04 -5.81
CA SER A 171 17.27 2.75 -6.31
C SER A 171 18.33 1.67 -6.21
N ILE A 172 17.90 0.44 -5.95
CA ILE A 172 18.66 -0.79 -6.19
C ILE A 172 17.88 -1.60 -7.22
N PHE A 173 18.56 -2.04 -8.26
CA PHE A 173 17.99 -2.83 -9.33
C PHE A 173 18.92 -3.98 -9.71
N PHE A 174 18.35 -5.19 -9.83
CA PHE A 174 19.04 -6.39 -10.27
C PHE A 174 18.61 -6.72 -11.71
N PRO A 175 19.41 -6.35 -12.74
CA PRO A 175 19.15 -6.72 -14.11
C PRO A 175 19.18 -8.23 -14.28
N LEU A 176 18.19 -8.77 -14.98
CA LEU A 176 18.11 -10.18 -15.31
C LEU A 176 18.45 -10.39 -16.79
N GLU A 177 19.24 -11.42 -17.07
CA GLU A 177 19.46 -11.94 -18.42
C GLU A 177 18.20 -12.68 -18.93
N LYS A 178 18.23 -13.09 -20.19
CA LYS A 178 17.11 -13.80 -20.79
C LYS A 178 16.82 -15.17 -20.15
N ASP A 179 17.81 -15.78 -19.54
CA ASP A 179 17.71 -17.04 -18.80
C ASP A 179 17.31 -16.86 -17.34
N GLY A 180 17.09 -15.60 -16.90
CA GLY A 180 16.72 -15.25 -15.52
C GLY A 180 17.91 -15.09 -14.57
N SER A 181 19.14 -15.24 -15.01
CA SER A 181 20.32 -15.02 -14.17
C SER A 181 20.56 -13.54 -13.90
N MET A 182 21.05 -13.21 -12.70
CA MET A 182 21.39 -11.84 -12.29
C MET A 182 22.82 -11.51 -12.75
N VAL A 183 22.97 -10.40 -13.47
CA VAL A 183 24.28 -9.91 -13.93
C VAL A 183 25.05 -9.20 -12.81
N GLY A 184 24.34 -8.45 -12.00
CA GLY A 184 24.91 -7.62 -10.95
C GLY A 184 23.81 -6.80 -10.26
N MET A 185 24.23 -5.86 -9.43
CA MET A 185 23.36 -4.91 -8.77
C MET A 185 23.69 -3.49 -9.25
N ASN A 186 22.70 -2.78 -9.73
CA ASN A 186 22.82 -1.34 -10.02
C ASN A 186 22.27 -0.55 -8.83
N GLU A 187 23.10 0.29 -8.21
CA GLU A 187 22.68 1.29 -7.24
C GLU A 187 22.71 2.67 -7.92
N THR A 188 21.63 3.45 -7.74
CA THR A 188 21.53 4.79 -8.32
C THR A 188 20.96 5.77 -7.29
N LYS A 189 21.51 7.01 -7.30
CA LYS A 189 21.04 8.12 -6.47
C LYS A 189 20.87 9.36 -7.34
N SER A 190 19.79 10.10 -7.09
CA SER A 190 19.46 11.33 -7.82
C SER A 190 18.43 12.16 -7.06
N GLY A 191 18.05 13.31 -7.60
CA GLY A 191 16.92 14.09 -7.10
C GLY A 191 15.57 13.46 -7.46
N PHE A 192 15.47 12.92 -8.69
CA PHE A 192 14.24 12.36 -9.26
C PHE A 192 14.54 11.14 -10.12
N LEU A 193 13.56 10.22 -10.18
CA LEU A 193 13.63 9.03 -10.99
C LEU A 193 12.23 8.74 -11.56
N THR A 194 12.14 8.49 -12.86
CA THR A 194 10.91 8.00 -13.50
C THR A 194 11.20 6.68 -14.22
N ILE A 195 10.38 5.69 -13.94
CA ILE A 195 10.37 4.37 -14.59
C ILE A 195 9.10 4.26 -15.42
N TRP A 196 9.22 3.85 -16.67
CA TRP A 196 8.10 3.40 -17.50
C TRP A 196 8.19 1.90 -17.65
N LEU A 197 7.06 1.24 -17.47
CA LEU A 197 6.92 -0.21 -17.57
C LEU A 197 6.02 -0.56 -18.76
N LYS A 198 6.37 -1.64 -19.46
CA LYS A 198 5.55 -2.25 -20.50
C LYS A 198 5.48 -3.75 -20.28
N ALA A 199 4.27 -4.29 -20.13
CA ALA A 199 4.06 -5.70 -19.79
C ALA A 199 4.89 -6.14 -18.56
N ASN A 200 4.85 -5.35 -17.47
CA ASN A 200 5.60 -5.55 -16.22
C ASN A 200 7.14 -5.59 -16.37
N LYS A 201 7.68 -5.11 -17.51
CA LYS A 201 9.13 -5.02 -17.75
C LYS A 201 9.54 -3.55 -17.86
N LEU A 202 10.78 -3.26 -17.45
CA LEU A 202 11.38 -1.94 -17.64
C LEU A 202 11.45 -1.63 -19.14
N ASP A 203 10.74 -0.58 -19.57
CA ASP A 203 10.77 -0.05 -20.93
C ASP A 203 11.74 1.13 -21.03
N LYS A 204 11.60 2.10 -20.09
CA LYS A 204 12.38 3.32 -20.08
C LYS A 204 12.66 3.79 -18.67
N LEU A 205 13.84 4.36 -18.47
CA LEU A 205 14.28 4.96 -17.21
C LEU A 205 14.79 6.37 -17.47
N LYS A 206 14.36 7.34 -16.65
CA LYS A 206 14.88 8.70 -16.63
C LYS A 206 15.30 9.06 -15.22
N ILE A 207 16.52 9.57 -15.07
CA ILE A 207 17.11 9.93 -13.77
C ILE A 207 17.71 11.33 -13.91
N TRP A 208 17.40 12.25 -12.98
CA TRP A 208 17.86 13.63 -13.03
C TRP A 208 17.71 14.35 -11.68
N PRO A 209 18.32 15.51 -11.45
CA PRO A 209 19.56 15.97 -12.07
C PRO A 209 20.75 15.20 -11.51
N THR A 210 21.87 15.26 -12.21
CA THR A 210 23.18 14.76 -11.76
C THR A 210 23.13 13.36 -11.11
N PRO A 211 22.70 12.31 -11.84
CA PRO A 211 22.65 10.98 -11.28
C PRO A 211 24.04 10.44 -10.96
N THR A 212 24.16 9.72 -9.88
CA THR A 212 25.31 8.87 -9.58
C THR A 212 24.87 7.42 -9.59
N GLY A 213 25.65 6.53 -10.17
CA GLY A 213 25.31 5.12 -10.25
C GLY A 213 26.53 4.23 -10.19
N THR A 214 26.38 3.06 -9.60
CA THR A 214 27.42 2.03 -9.52
C THR A 214 26.80 0.69 -9.89
N MET A 215 27.52 -0.06 -10.76
CA MET A 215 27.17 -1.44 -11.09
C MET A 215 28.18 -2.37 -10.41
N THR A 216 27.68 -3.24 -9.53
CA THR A 216 28.50 -4.22 -8.81
C THR A 216 28.15 -5.63 -9.31
N PRO A 217 29.11 -6.40 -9.86
CA PRO A 217 28.89 -7.79 -10.25
C PRO A 217 28.45 -8.66 -9.06
N ILE A 218 27.63 -9.68 -9.30
CA ILE A 218 27.14 -10.54 -8.22
C ILE A 218 28.25 -11.15 -7.36
N PRO A 219 29.38 -11.64 -7.91
CA PRO A 219 30.46 -12.21 -7.10
C PRO A 219 31.12 -11.23 -6.12
N ASP A 220 31.09 -9.92 -6.45
CA ASP A 220 31.74 -8.86 -5.67
C ASP A 220 30.78 -8.21 -4.66
N LEU A 221 29.49 -8.59 -4.70
CA LEU A 221 28.43 -7.96 -3.93
C LEU A 221 28.39 -8.47 -2.49
N LYS A 222 28.63 -7.58 -1.55
CA LYS A 222 28.53 -7.89 -0.12
C LYS A 222 27.06 -7.90 0.35
N PRO A 223 26.70 -8.74 1.33
CA PRO A 223 25.32 -8.83 1.83
C PRO A 223 24.72 -7.53 2.33
N ASP A 224 25.50 -6.68 3.00
CA ASP A 224 25.10 -5.38 3.54
C ASP A 224 24.86 -4.31 2.48
N GLN A 225 25.40 -4.48 1.28
CA GLN A 225 25.21 -3.56 0.15
C GLN A 225 23.91 -3.81 -0.62
N LYS A 226 23.23 -4.92 -0.39
CA LYS A 226 22.01 -5.32 -1.13
C LYS A 226 20.77 -4.51 -0.76
N TYR A 227 20.84 -3.65 0.25
CA TYR A 227 19.68 -2.98 0.80
C TYR A 227 19.93 -1.49 0.97
N LEU A 228 18.98 -0.69 0.52
CA LEU A 228 18.93 0.72 0.85
C LEU A 228 18.70 0.91 2.36
N LYS A 229 19.15 2.03 2.89
CA LYS A 229 18.83 2.42 4.27
C LYS A 229 17.30 2.47 4.46
N ASP A 230 16.82 1.95 5.58
CA ASP A 230 15.40 1.83 5.94
C ASP A 230 14.63 0.83 5.06
N PHE A 231 15.32 -0.14 4.45
CA PHE A 231 14.70 -1.31 3.82
C PHE A 231 14.07 -2.22 4.87
N TYR A 232 12.79 -2.54 4.71
CA TYR A 232 12.06 -3.49 5.56
C TYR A 232 11.14 -4.36 4.70
N TRP A 233 11.28 -5.67 4.81
CA TRP A 233 10.38 -6.62 4.18
C TRP A 233 9.36 -7.12 5.21
N PHE A 234 8.11 -6.65 5.09
CA PHE A 234 7.06 -6.83 6.08
C PHE A 234 6.13 -8.02 5.80
N ASP A 235 6.52 -8.99 4.98
CA ASP A 235 5.63 -10.11 4.62
C ASP A 235 5.09 -10.89 5.84
N TYR A 236 5.80 -10.85 6.97
CA TYR A 236 5.37 -11.51 8.21
C TYR A 236 4.12 -10.90 8.86
N ILE A 237 3.73 -9.67 8.51
CA ILE A 237 2.50 -9.02 8.99
C ILE A 237 1.43 -8.93 7.90
N ARG A 238 1.72 -9.39 6.68
CA ARG A 238 0.80 -9.38 5.55
C ARG A 238 -0.40 -10.30 5.83
N PRO A 239 -1.65 -9.84 5.68
CA PRO A 239 -2.82 -10.71 5.73
C PRO A 239 -2.74 -11.82 4.67
N LYS A 240 -2.88 -13.07 5.06
CA LYS A 240 -2.73 -14.22 4.16
C LYS A 240 -4.06 -14.68 3.56
N ASP A 241 -5.16 -14.42 4.28
CA ASP A 241 -6.52 -14.75 3.84
C ASP A 241 -7.55 -13.79 4.46
N LYS A 242 -8.82 -14.03 4.16
CA LYS A 242 -9.95 -13.22 4.64
C LYS A 242 -10.17 -13.26 6.15
N ASP A 243 -9.66 -14.26 6.85
CA ASP A 243 -9.83 -14.44 8.30
C ASP A 243 -8.60 -13.91 9.07
N ASP A 244 -7.47 -13.79 8.39
CA ASP A 244 -6.22 -13.24 8.92
C ASP A 244 -6.29 -11.71 9.21
N ILE A 245 -7.32 -11.05 8.70
CA ILE A 245 -7.59 -9.62 8.98
C ILE A 245 -7.84 -9.33 10.47
N TYR A 246 -8.27 -10.32 11.26
CA TYR A 246 -8.53 -10.16 12.69
C TYR A 246 -7.28 -10.33 13.56
N GLN A 247 -6.16 -10.74 12.99
CA GLN A 247 -4.95 -10.98 13.76
C GLN A 247 -4.28 -9.67 14.16
N VAL A 248 -3.92 -9.56 15.43
CA VAL A 248 -3.13 -8.45 15.94
C VAL A 248 -1.65 -8.77 15.78
N VAL A 249 -1.06 -8.39 14.66
CA VAL A 249 0.37 -8.59 14.40
C VAL A 249 1.11 -7.26 14.55
N LYS A 250 1.99 -7.17 15.56
CA LYS A 250 2.81 -5.97 15.78
C LYS A 250 4.08 -6.01 14.94
N ARG A 251 4.51 -4.85 14.44
CA ARG A 251 5.84 -4.70 13.84
C ARG A 251 6.92 -5.01 14.87
N LYS A 252 7.99 -5.63 14.42
CA LYS A 252 9.17 -5.81 15.25
C LYS A 252 9.78 -4.44 15.58
N ALA A 253 10.28 -4.25 16.79
CA ALA A 253 10.82 -2.95 17.23
C ALA A 253 11.98 -2.44 16.33
N GLN A 254 12.76 -3.36 15.76
CA GLN A 254 13.85 -3.05 14.82
C GLN A 254 13.37 -2.54 13.45
N ASP A 255 12.10 -2.83 13.08
CA ASP A 255 11.49 -2.49 11.78
C ASP A 255 10.64 -1.21 11.89
N ALA A 256 10.70 -0.52 13.02
CA ALA A 256 10.06 0.78 13.15
C ALA A 256 10.95 1.85 12.49
N PRO A 257 10.43 2.65 11.53
CA PRO A 257 11.19 3.76 10.99
C PRO A 257 11.60 4.68 12.14
N LYS A 258 12.89 5.00 12.23
CA LYS A 258 13.42 5.96 13.20
C LYS A 258 12.94 7.37 12.81
N ARG A 259 11.70 7.68 13.15
CA ARG A 259 11.16 9.04 12.97
C ARG A 259 11.93 9.96 13.92
N SER A 260 12.62 10.96 13.39
CA SER A 260 13.06 12.07 14.24
C SER A 260 11.80 12.76 14.75
N ASN A 261 11.60 12.77 16.07
CA ASN A 261 10.57 13.54 16.75
C ASN A 261 10.77 15.06 16.48
N LYS A 262 10.37 15.52 15.30
CA LYS A 262 10.33 16.94 14.93
C LYS A 262 8.97 17.27 14.36
N PHE A 263 7.95 17.11 15.18
CA PHE A 263 6.71 17.89 15.09
C PHE A 263 6.04 17.85 16.47
N VAL A 264 6.62 18.60 17.40
CA VAL A 264 5.87 19.25 18.47
C VAL A 264 5.72 20.68 17.94
N HIS A 265 4.54 21.02 17.44
CA HIS A 265 3.76 22.26 17.60
C HIS A 265 2.70 22.35 16.51
#